data_61ce227e5349cad251a88c26158ffaa0
#
_entry.id   61ce227e5349cad251a88c26158ffaa0
#
_cell.length_a   1.000
_cell.length_b   1.000
_cell.length_c   1.000
_cell.angle_alpha   90.00
_cell.angle_beta   90.00
_cell.angle_gamma   90.00
#
_symmetry.space_group_name_H-M   'P 1'
#
loop_
_entity.id
_entity.type
_entity.pdbx_description
1 polymer ?
#
loop_
_entity_poly.entity_id
_entity_poly.type
_entity_poly.pdbx_seq_one_letter_code
_entity_poly.pdbx_strand_id
1 'polypeptide(L)'
;TQQALEAAGLWAALEPRLVQADSVRQVLDYVARNEVEAGFVYRTDAALMADKVKIVQTVEGHQPVRYPVAVVSDSRHKAPAADFAAFLLGAEAQGILAKFGFGKP
;
A
#
# COMPACT_ATOMS: atom_id res chain seq x y z
N THR A 1 8.97 3.77 -3.00
CA THR A 1 9.75 4.79 -2.26
C THR A 1 10.81 5.41 -3.17
N GLN A 2 11.74 4.63 -3.73
CA GLN A 2 12.85 5.14 -4.54
C GLN A 2 12.37 6.05 -5.68
N GLN A 3 11.45 5.61 -6.53
CA GLN A 3 10.90 6.42 -7.63
C GLN A 3 10.39 7.79 -7.18
N ALA A 4 9.68 7.84 -6.05
CA ALA A 4 9.16 9.09 -5.52
C ALA A 4 10.27 10.02 -5.02
N LEU A 5 11.29 9.49 -4.36
CA LEU A 5 12.45 10.25 -3.90
C LEU A 5 13.32 10.72 -5.07
N GLU A 6 13.47 9.93 -6.13
CA GLU A 6 14.14 10.34 -7.36
C GLU A 6 13.38 11.47 -8.06
N ALA A 7 12.06 11.34 -8.19
CA ALA A 7 11.21 12.38 -8.76
C ALA A 7 11.27 13.70 -7.98
N ALA A 8 11.45 13.63 -6.66
CA ALA A 8 11.62 14.79 -5.79
C ALA A 8 13.07 15.30 -5.74
N GLY A 9 14.05 14.64 -6.38
CA GLY A 9 15.47 14.99 -6.32
C GLY A 9 16.12 14.73 -4.96
N LEU A 10 15.52 13.88 -4.13
CA LEU A 10 15.95 13.64 -2.74
C LEU A 10 16.68 12.30 -2.55
N TRP A 11 16.67 11.42 -3.56
CA TRP A 11 17.22 10.07 -3.44
C TRP A 11 18.67 10.06 -2.96
N ALA A 12 19.58 10.75 -3.67
CA ALA A 12 21.00 10.74 -3.35
C ALA A 12 21.32 11.27 -1.93
N ALA A 13 20.53 12.21 -1.41
CA ALA A 13 20.72 12.77 -0.07
C ALA A 13 20.20 11.83 1.02
N LEU A 14 19.16 11.04 0.74
CA LEU A 14 18.48 10.20 1.74
C LEU A 14 18.94 8.75 1.69
N GLU A 15 19.40 8.24 0.54
CA GLU A 15 19.83 6.85 0.37
C GLU A 15 20.78 6.37 1.49
N PRO A 16 21.82 7.11 1.91
CA PRO A 16 22.73 6.67 2.98
C PRO A 16 22.07 6.61 4.36
N ARG A 17 20.88 7.19 4.53
CA ARG A 17 20.13 7.27 5.79
C ARG A 17 18.95 6.32 5.84
N LEU A 18 18.68 5.59 4.76
CA LEU A 18 17.53 4.70 4.67
C LEU A 18 17.74 3.46 5.53
N VAL A 19 16.76 3.17 6.36
CA VAL A 19 16.62 1.90 7.05
C VAL A 19 15.65 1.04 6.24
N GLN A 20 16.13 -0.06 5.69
CA GLN A 20 15.30 -1.01 4.96
C GLN A 20 14.65 -2.00 5.92
N ALA A 21 13.43 -2.40 5.58
CA ALA A 21 12.65 -3.38 6.33
C ALA A 21 12.15 -4.49 5.40
N ASP A 22 11.89 -5.66 5.95
CA ASP A 22 11.41 -6.82 5.19
C ASP A 22 9.95 -6.70 4.76
N SER A 23 9.21 -5.79 5.38
CA SER A 23 7.81 -5.53 5.05
C SER A 23 7.39 -4.10 5.39
N VAL A 24 6.34 -3.62 4.72
CA VAL A 24 5.73 -2.32 5.03
C VAL A 24 5.20 -2.27 6.48
N ARG A 25 4.74 -3.39 7.01
CA ARG A 25 4.30 -3.49 8.41
C ARG A 25 5.44 -3.23 9.38
N GLN A 26 6.62 -3.74 9.10
CA GLN A 26 7.80 -3.51 9.92
C GLN A 26 8.24 -2.03 9.87
N VAL A 27 8.13 -1.37 8.71
CA VAL A 27 8.35 0.09 8.63
C VAL A 27 7.39 0.84 9.55
N LEU A 28 6.11 0.47 9.54
CA LEU A 28 5.10 1.07 10.40
C LEU A 28 5.43 0.90 11.88
N ASP A 29 5.91 -0.28 12.27
CA ASP A 29 6.34 -0.58 13.64
C ASP A 29 7.53 0.29 14.07
N TYR A 30 8.52 0.49 13.20
CA TYR A 30 9.67 1.36 13.48
C TYR A 30 9.24 2.82 13.74
N VAL A 31 8.33 3.34 12.92
CA VAL A 31 7.79 4.69 13.12
C VAL A 31 6.99 4.77 14.42
N ALA A 32 6.11 3.79 14.67
CA ALA A 32 5.26 3.76 15.87
C ALA A 32 6.05 3.66 17.19
N ARG A 33 7.28 3.12 17.13
CA ARG A 33 8.20 3.00 18.27
C ARG A 33 9.22 4.13 18.36
N ASN A 34 9.16 5.13 17.47
CA ASN A 34 10.16 6.20 17.35
C ASN A 34 11.59 5.69 17.10
N GLU A 35 11.73 4.59 16.39
CA GLU A 35 13.04 4.04 15.99
C GLU A 35 13.54 4.72 14.70
N VAL A 36 12.65 5.37 13.96
CA VAL A 36 12.93 6.22 12.79
C VAL A 36 12.03 7.45 12.82
N GLU A 37 12.45 8.54 12.20
CA GLU A 37 11.71 9.81 12.18
C GLU A 37 10.50 9.77 11.24
N ALA A 38 10.59 9.02 10.14
CA ALA A 38 9.53 8.87 9.15
C ALA A 38 9.64 7.53 8.42
N GLY A 39 8.54 7.07 7.83
CA GLY A 39 8.50 5.85 7.05
C GLY A 39 7.54 5.95 5.86
N PHE A 40 7.83 5.22 4.81
CA PHE A 40 6.96 5.08 3.64
C PHE A 40 6.14 3.79 3.79
N VAL A 41 4.84 3.96 3.91
CA VAL A 41 3.88 2.87 4.11
C VAL A 41 2.66 3.08 3.21
N TYR A 42 1.83 2.09 3.05
CA TYR A 42 0.53 2.28 2.40
C TYR A 42 -0.44 2.96 3.36
N ARG A 43 -1.36 3.74 2.79
CA ARG A 43 -2.42 4.40 3.57
C ARG A 43 -3.23 3.41 4.40
N THR A 44 -3.50 2.24 3.84
CA THR A 44 -4.20 1.14 4.51
C THR A 44 -3.46 0.63 5.73
N ASP A 45 -2.13 0.59 5.70
CA ASP A 45 -1.32 0.21 6.86
C ASP A 45 -1.29 1.32 7.91
N ALA A 46 -1.10 2.57 7.51
CA ALA A 46 -1.11 3.70 8.43
C ALA A 46 -2.44 3.82 9.20
N ALA A 47 -3.57 3.51 8.55
CA ALA A 47 -4.88 3.52 9.18
C ALA A 47 -5.02 2.54 10.36
N LEU A 48 -4.24 1.46 10.39
CA LEU A 48 -4.25 0.48 11.48
C LEU A 48 -3.59 0.98 12.77
N MET A 49 -2.77 2.02 12.69
CA MET A 49 -2.08 2.64 13.82
C MET A 49 -2.28 4.16 13.85
N ALA A 50 -3.47 4.63 13.47
CA ALA A 50 -3.81 6.04 13.41
C ALA A 50 -3.67 6.79 14.75
N ASP A 51 -3.67 6.06 15.86
CA ASP A 51 -3.42 6.56 17.20
C ASP A 51 -1.93 6.77 17.52
N LYS A 52 -1.03 6.14 16.75
CA LYS A 52 0.43 6.13 17.00
C LYS A 52 1.23 6.83 15.91
N VAL A 53 0.69 6.94 14.71
CA VAL A 53 1.38 7.55 13.57
C VAL A 53 0.53 8.62 12.93
N LYS A 54 1.18 9.63 12.33
CA LYS A 54 0.53 10.70 11.58
C LYS A 54 0.93 10.61 10.11
N ILE A 55 -0.04 10.63 9.22
CA ILE A 55 0.22 10.81 7.78
C ILE A 55 0.57 12.27 7.56
N VAL A 56 1.82 12.53 7.16
CA VAL A 56 2.30 13.90 6.90
C VAL A 56 2.14 14.28 5.44
N GLN A 57 2.19 13.32 4.53
CA GLN A 57 2.07 13.55 3.10
C GLN A 57 1.63 12.28 2.37
N THR A 58 0.81 12.43 1.34
CA THR A 58 0.61 11.39 0.32
C THR A 58 1.65 11.61 -0.77
N VAL A 59 2.48 10.59 -0.98
CA VAL A 59 3.61 10.68 -1.90
C VAL A 59 3.14 10.48 -3.33
N GLU A 60 3.65 11.30 -4.24
CA GLU A 60 3.41 11.26 -5.67
C GLU A 60 4.72 10.94 -6.43
N GLY A 61 4.70 10.93 -7.75
CA GLY A 61 5.91 10.70 -8.56
C GLY A 61 6.35 9.24 -8.63
N HIS A 62 5.46 8.29 -8.36
CA HIS A 62 5.68 6.86 -8.51
C HIS A 62 4.59 6.21 -9.36
N GLN A 63 4.84 5.01 -9.87
CA GLN A 63 3.81 4.25 -10.55
C GLN A 63 2.66 3.92 -9.60
N PRO A 64 1.39 3.94 -10.07
CA PRO A 64 0.24 3.58 -9.26
C PRO A 64 0.41 2.20 -8.63
N VAL A 65 0.12 2.11 -7.33
CA VAL A 65 0.09 0.82 -6.63
C VAL A 65 -1.18 0.09 -7.03
N ARG A 66 -1.03 -1.10 -7.60
CA ARG A 66 -2.14 -1.95 -8.04
C ARG A 66 -2.06 -3.31 -7.37
N TYR A 67 -3.20 -3.81 -6.96
CA TYR A 67 -3.36 -5.16 -6.41
C TYR A 67 -4.13 -6.00 -7.42
N PRO A 68 -3.46 -6.80 -8.26
CA PRO A 68 -4.14 -7.64 -9.23
C PRO A 68 -4.84 -8.81 -8.54
N VAL A 69 -5.99 -9.18 -9.04
CA VAL A 69 -6.68 -10.42 -8.71
C VAL A 69 -6.76 -11.29 -9.97
N ALA A 70 -6.53 -12.58 -9.84
CA ALA A 70 -6.59 -13.52 -10.94
C ALA A 70 -7.20 -14.86 -10.51
N VAL A 71 -7.87 -15.50 -11.44
CA VAL A 71 -8.34 -16.89 -11.26
C VAL A 71 -7.17 -17.83 -11.50
N VAL A 72 -6.91 -18.74 -10.57
CA VAL A 72 -5.84 -19.74 -10.70
C VAL A 72 -6.16 -20.69 -11.86
N SER A 73 -5.21 -20.89 -12.78
CA SER A 73 -5.38 -21.68 -14.03
C SER A 73 -5.83 -23.12 -13.77
N ASP A 74 -5.34 -23.74 -12.71
CA ASP A 74 -5.64 -25.13 -12.36
C ASP A 74 -6.75 -25.29 -11.32
N SER A 75 -7.47 -24.20 -11.01
CA SER A 75 -8.60 -24.24 -10.10
C SER A 75 -9.71 -25.15 -10.63
N ARG A 76 -10.26 -25.97 -9.76
CA ARG A 76 -11.49 -26.76 -10.02
C ARG A 76 -12.77 -25.93 -9.91
N HIS A 77 -12.65 -24.65 -9.45
CA HIS A 77 -13.76 -23.73 -9.20
C HIS A 77 -13.61 -22.44 -10.02
N LYS A 78 -13.24 -22.56 -11.30
CA LYS A 78 -12.96 -21.39 -12.15
C LYS A 78 -14.17 -20.48 -12.33
N ALA A 79 -15.37 -21.05 -12.53
CA ALA A 79 -16.58 -20.26 -12.74
C ALA A 79 -16.92 -19.41 -11.51
N PRO A 80 -17.09 -19.97 -10.28
CA PRO A 80 -17.34 -19.12 -9.10
C PRO A 80 -16.17 -18.17 -8.77
N ALA A 81 -14.93 -18.52 -9.10
CA ALA A 81 -13.79 -17.61 -8.92
C ALA A 81 -13.84 -16.41 -9.88
N ALA A 82 -14.27 -16.65 -11.13
CA ALA A 82 -14.48 -15.57 -12.10
C ALA A 82 -15.64 -14.66 -11.69
N ASP A 83 -16.74 -15.22 -11.20
CA ASP A 83 -17.89 -14.48 -10.68
C ASP A 83 -17.47 -13.60 -9.50
N PHE A 84 -16.64 -14.11 -8.59
CA PHE A 84 -16.11 -13.32 -7.48
C PHE A 84 -15.17 -12.19 -7.96
N ALA A 85 -14.30 -12.47 -8.93
CA ALA A 85 -13.44 -11.44 -9.51
C ALA A 85 -14.27 -10.33 -10.18
N ALA A 86 -15.36 -10.68 -10.87
CA ALA A 86 -16.31 -9.72 -11.43
C ALA A 86 -17.05 -8.93 -10.35
N PHE A 87 -17.48 -9.59 -9.26
CA PHE A 87 -18.10 -8.93 -8.11
C PHE A 87 -17.19 -7.86 -7.51
N LEU A 88 -15.87 -8.12 -7.40
CA LEU A 88 -14.91 -7.16 -6.85
C LEU A 88 -14.86 -5.84 -7.63
N LEU A 89 -15.20 -5.84 -8.92
CA LEU A 89 -15.28 -4.63 -9.75
C LEU A 89 -16.64 -3.91 -9.63
N GLY A 90 -17.62 -4.53 -9.00
CA GLY A 90 -18.95 -3.99 -8.80
C GLY A 90 -19.01 -2.91 -7.71
N ALA A 91 -20.06 -2.09 -7.75
CA ALA A 91 -20.22 -0.93 -6.86
C ALA A 91 -20.24 -1.33 -5.37
N GLU A 92 -20.84 -2.46 -5.03
CA GLU A 92 -20.92 -2.96 -3.65
C GLU A 92 -19.52 -3.26 -3.09
N ALA A 93 -18.75 -4.10 -3.79
CA ALA A 93 -17.39 -4.47 -3.38
C ALA A 93 -16.46 -3.26 -3.36
N GLN A 94 -16.56 -2.38 -4.36
CA GLN A 94 -15.80 -1.12 -4.40
C GLN A 94 -16.16 -0.19 -3.22
N GLY A 95 -17.42 -0.15 -2.81
CA GLY A 95 -17.85 0.57 -1.62
C GLY A 95 -17.24 0.00 -0.32
N ILE A 96 -17.13 -1.32 -0.22
CA ILE A 96 -16.47 -2.00 0.90
C ILE A 96 -14.96 -1.68 0.90
N LEU A 97 -14.29 -1.86 -0.24
CA LEU A 97 -12.86 -1.59 -0.38
C LEU A 97 -12.51 -0.14 -0.03
N ALA A 98 -13.34 0.82 -0.44
CA ALA A 98 -13.15 2.24 -0.12
C ALA A 98 -13.17 2.51 1.39
N LYS A 99 -14.00 1.81 2.17
CA LYS A 99 -14.03 1.92 3.64
C LYS A 99 -12.70 1.51 4.29
N PHE A 100 -11.95 0.63 3.64
CA PHE A 100 -10.63 0.20 4.09
C PHE A 100 -9.48 0.98 3.45
N GLY A 101 -9.76 2.07 2.73
CA GLY A 101 -8.76 2.97 2.18
C GLY A 101 -8.22 2.59 0.80
N PHE A 102 -8.81 1.58 0.14
CA PHE A 102 -8.45 1.23 -1.23
C PHE A 102 -9.06 2.22 -2.23
N GLY A 103 -8.30 2.56 -3.26
CA GLY A 103 -8.77 3.34 -4.40
C GLY A 103 -9.56 2.49 -5.39
N LYS A 104 -10.20 3.14 -6.34
CA LYS A 104 -10.86 2.46 -7.47
C LYS A 104 -9.80 1.89 -8.43
N PRO A 105 -10.13 0.78 -9.14
CA PRO A 105 -9.25 0.19 -10.15
C PRO A 105 -8.97 1.11 -11.33
#